data_47cad26769e012939f3e4b62d2ae91fb
#
_entry.id   47cad26769e012939f3e4b62d2ae91fb
#
_cell.length_a   1.000
_cell.length_b   1.000
_cell.length_c   1.000
_cell.angle_alpha   90.00
_cell.angle_beta   90.00
_cell.angle_gamma   90.00
#
_symmetry.space_group_name_H-M   'P 1'
#
loop_
_entity.id
_entity.type
_entity.pdbx_description
1 polymer ?
#
loop_
_entity_poly.entity_id
_entity_poly.type
_entity_poly.pdbx_seq_one_letter_code
_entity_poly.pdbx_strand_id
1 'polypeptide(L)'
;MTEKSVSRSTETHLTYEQSTASGPLTSRRNHGRSRGRRPATALTSNIEDQDIICAISESRGVSPTIGLAFVNLSTSEAVLCQICDSQTYVRTCHKLKVFNPSEILYMSTAANTKLLSIIRENLEVDRHDIAMQSIDRRYWSETSGHEYVQQLAFPDDLESLKVSMGGNYFAVCCFAAVGVPLAGR
;
A
#
# COMPACT_ATOMS: atom_id res chain seq x y z
N MET A 1 19.78 -34.88 -1.93
CA MET A 1 18.38 -34.38 -2.09
C MET A 1 18.33 -33.00 -1.47
N THR A 2 18.39 -31.98 -2.30
CA THR A 2 18.36 -30.57 -1.87
C THR A 2 16.95 -30.07 -2.06
N GLU A 3 16.23 -29.87 -0.96
CA GLU A 3 14.92 -29.19 -0.98
C GLU A 3 15.13 -27.73 -1.36
N LYS A 4 14.59 -27.35 -2.51
CA LYS A 4 14.43 -25.95 -2.89
C LYS A 4 13.26 -25.38 -2.08
N SER A 5 13.55 -24.60 -1.05
CA SER A 5 12.53 -23.80 -0.37
C SER A 5 12.01 -22.74 -1.36
N VAL A 6 10.79 -22.92 -1.81
CA VAL A 6 10.06 -21.91 -2.59
C VAL A 6 9.60 -20.83 -1.62
N SER A 7 10.26 -19.68 -1.62
CA SER A 7 9.83 -18.51 -0.84
C SER A 7 8.51 -17.97 -1.40
N ARG A 8 7.46 -18.05 -0.61
CA ARG A 8 6.11 -17.54 -0.94
C ARG A 8 6.04 -16.04 -0.58
N SER A 9 5.63 -15.23 -1.53
CA SER A 9 5.15 -13.85 -1.26
C SER A 9 3.70 -13.93 -0.78
N THR A 10 3.37 -13.24 0.29
CA THR A 10 2.00 -13.14 0.82
C THR A 10 1.50 -11.71 0.66
N GLU A 11 0.29 -11.57 0.13
CA GLU A 11 -0.41 -10.30 0.00
C GLU A 11 -1.72 -10.37 0.77
N THR A 12 -2.03 -9.31 1.51
CA THR A 12 -3.29 -9.16 2.24
C THR A 12 -3.91 -7.83 1.83
N HIS A 13 -5.14 -7.88 1.31
CA HIS A 13 -5.94 -6.72 0.95
C HIS A 13 -6.87 -6.35 2.12
N LEU A 14 -6.88 -5.07 2.45
CA LEU A 14 -7.75 -4.46 3.45
C LEU A 14 -8.55 -3.34 2.77
N THR A 15 -9.87 -3.38 2.92
CA THR A 15 -10.76 -2.29 2.51
C THR A 15 -11.41 -1.72 3.76
N TYR A 16 -11.43 -0.40 3.93
CA TYR A 16 -12.07 0.24 5.10
C TYR A 16 -13.08 1.29 4.68
N GLU A 17 -14.16 1.44 5.46
CA GLU A 17 -15.19 2.45 5.22
C GLU A 17 -14.83 3.79 5.85
N GLN A 18 -14.88 4.86 5.05
CA GLN A 18 -15.00 6.21 5.60
C GLN A 18 -16.50 6.51 5.80
N SER A 19 -16.92 6.70 7.05
CA SER A 19 -18.28 7.15 7.37
C SER A 19 -18.54 8.55 6.84
N THR A 20 -19.06 8.65 5.63
CA THR A 20 -19.66 9.88 5.11
C THR A 20 -21.18 9.79 5.28
N ALA A 21 -21.72 10.55 6.23
CA ALA A 21 -23.15 10.74 6.39
C ALA A 21 -23.70 11.53 5.17
N SER A 22 -24.33 10.84 4.22
CA SER A 22 -25.06 11.46 3.13
C SER A 22 -26.56 11.25 3.29
N GLY A 23 -27.30 12.35 3.46
CA GLY A 23 -28.74 12.39 3.50
C GLY A 23 -29.40 12.11 2.14
N PRO A 24 -30.71 11.80 2.10
CA PRO A 24 -31.38 11.28 0.92
C PRO A 24 -31.69 12.38 -0.10
N LEU A 25 -31.29 12.19 -1.34
CA LEU A 25 -31.69 13.02 -2.48
C LEU A 25 -32.85 12.36 -3.25
N THR A 26 -33.96 13.07 -3.26
CA THR A 26 -35.21 12.75 -3.94
C THR A 26 -35.06 12.76 -5.46
N SER A 27 -35.61 11.71 -6.07
CA SER A 27 -35.80 11.52 -7.51
C SER A 27 -36.70 12.58 -8.15
N ARG A 28 -36.25 13.16 -9.27
CA ARG A 28 -37.14 13.79 -10.25
C ARG A 28 -36.91 13.21 -11.65
N ARG A 29 -37.89 12.48 -12.15
CA ARG A 29 -38.02 12.03 -13.54
C ARG A 29 -38.15 13.24 -14.45
N ASN A 30 -37.41 13.25 -15.56
CA ASN A 30 -37.82 13.99 -16.75
C ASN A 30 -37.55 13.17 -18.02
N HIS A 31 -38.61 12.97 -18.81
CA HIS A 31 -38.58 12.34 -20.11
C HIS A 31 -38.17 13.33 -21.19
N GLY A 32 -37.21 12.97 -22.03
CA GLY A 32 -36.85 13.72 -23.21
C GLY A 32 -36.14 12.81 -24.23
N ARG A 33 -36.86 12.47 -25.31
CA ARG A 33 -36.32 11.77 -26.50
C ARG A 33 -35.39 12.68 -27.27
N SER A 34 -34.20 12.23 -27.65
CA SER A 34 -33.55 12.64 -28.91
C SER A 34 -32.46 11.68 -29.37
N ARG A 35 -32.53 11.42 -30.62
CA ARG A 35 -31.77 10.73 -31.66
C ARG A 35 -30.28 10.43 -31.40
N GLY A 36 -29.92 9.25 -31.84
CA GLY A 36 -28.62 8.61 -31.80
C GLY A 36 -27.45 9.44 -32.29
N ARG A 37 -26.45 9.43 -31.43
CA ARG A 37 -25.06 9.60 -31.75
C ARG A 37 -24.31 8.42 -31.09
N ARG A 38 -23.61 7.64 -31.90
CA ARG A 38 -22.71 6.60 -31.41
C ARG A 38 -21.78 7.25 -30.39
N PRO A 39 -21.66 6.75 -29.17
CA PRO A 39 -20.58 7.19 -28.31
C PRO A 39 -19.28 6.68 -28.92
N ALA A 40 -18.42 7.58 -29.35
CA ALA A 40 -17.01 7.28 -29.46
C ALA A 40 -16.58 6.85 -28.06
N THR A 41 -16.16 5.60 -27.91
CA THR A 41 -15.45 5.11 -26.75
C THR A 41 -14.12 5.84 -26.67
N ALA A 42 -14.15 7.04 -26.13
CA ALA A 42 -12.97 7.63 -25.53
C ALA A 42 -12.71 6.83 -24.24
N LEU A 43 -11.92 5.79 -24.36
CA LEU A 43 -11.13 5.27 -23.25
C LEU A 43 -10.09 6.35 -22.91
N THR A 44 -10.55 7.49 -22.44
CA THR A 44 -9.77 8.31 -21.56
C THR A 44 -9.80 7.55 -20.25
N SER A 45 -8.81 6.68 -20.03
CA SER A 45 -8.42 6.32 -18.69
C SER A 45 -8.13 7.63 -18.01
N ASN A 46 -9.07 8.14 -17.22
CA ASN A 46 -8.74 8.99 -16.12
C ASN A 46 -7.81 8.13 -15.26
N ILE A 47 -6.51 8.26 -15.47
CA ILE A 47 -5.52 8.01 -14.46
C ILE A 47 -5.82 9.14 -13.47
N GLU A 48 -6.82 8.93 -12.61
CA GLU A 48 -6.97 9.71 -11.39
C GLU A 48 -5.62 9.56 -10.72
N ASP A 49 -4.98 10.66 -10.38
CA ASP A 49 -3.77 10.68 -9.58
C ASP A 49 -4.12 9.95 -8.28
N GLN A 50 -3.80 8.66 -8.24
CA GLN A 50 -4.07 7.85 -7.06
C GLN A 50 -3.05 8.26 -6.01
N ASP A 51 -3.52 8.86 -4.94
CA ASP A 51 -2.68 9.23 -3.81
C ASP A 51 -2.38 7.98 -2.97
N ILE A 52 -1.33 7.26 -3.37
CA ILE A 52 -0.89 6.03 -2.71
C ILE A 52 0.33 6.31 -1.85
N ILE A 53 0.21 6.06 -0.56
CA ILE A 53 1.33 6.07 0.38
C ILE A 53 1.86 4.65 0.53
N CYS A 54 3.17 4.48 0.43
CA CYS A 54 3.84 3.20 0.68
C CYS A 54 4.79 3.31 1.87
N ALA A 55 4.68 2.42 2.86
CA ALA A 55 5.74 2.23 3.84
C ALA A 55 6.56 0.99 3.52
N ILE A 56 7.88 1.07 3.73
CA ILE A 56 8.82 -0.01 3.44
C ILE A 56 9.75 -0.29 4.61
N SER A 57 9.94 -1.56 4.93
CA SER A 57 10.93 -2.01 5.92
C SER A 57 11.66 -3.25 5.43
N GLU A 58 12.86 -3.47 5.95
CA GLU A 58 13.75 -4.57 5.57
C GLU A 58 14.22 -5.34 6.81
N SER A 59 14.23 -6.67 6.71
CA SER A 59 14.87 -7.53 7.70
C SER A 59 16.39 -7.42 7.62
N ARG A 60 17.05 -7.65 8.73
CA ARG A 60 18.52 -7.80 8.75
C ARG A 60 18.88 -9.23 8.35
N GLY A 61 19.82 -9.41 7.42
CA GLY A 61 20.31 -10.74 7.05
C GLY A 61 20.79 -10.83 5.61
N VAL A 62 21.23 -12.02 5.23
CA VAL A 62 21.76 -12.32 3.89
C VAL A 62 20.66 -12.42 2.85
N SER A 63 19.49 -12.92 3.24
CA SER A 63 18.30 -13.00 2.40
C SER A 63 17.27 -11.99 2.94
N PRO A 64 17.19 -10.80 2.34
CA PRO A 64 16.32 -9.77 2.86
C PRO A 64 14.84 -10.14 2.71
N THR A 65 14.11 -9.98 3.80
CA THR A 65 12.64 -9.99 3.79
C THR A 65 12.18 -8.55 3.85
N ILE A 66 11.39 -8.14 2.85
CA ILE A 66 10.89 -6.78 2.71
C ILE A 66 9.41 -6.75 3.08
N GLY A 67 9.04 -5.89 4.02
CA GLY A 67 7.67 -5.54 4.30
C GLY A 67 7.26 -4.31 3.52
N LEU A 68 6.07 -4.34 2.95
CA LEU A 68 5.46 -3.23 2.23
C LEU A 68 4.01 -3.08 2.70
N ALA A 69 3.58 -1.85 2.92
CA ALA A 69 2.18 -1.50 3.10
C ALA A 69 1.85 -0.34 2.17
N PHE A 70 0.92 -0.56 1.25
CA PHE A 70 0.38 0.45 0.36
C PHE A 70 -1.00 0.86 0.86
N VAL A 71 -1.25 2.14 0.96
CA VAL A 71 -2.58 2.69 1.31
C VAL A 71 -2.98 3.69 0.25
N ASN A 72 -4.08 3.41 -0.44
CA ASN A 72 -4.69 4.29 -1.41
C ASN A 72 -5.70 5.18 -0.68
N LEU A 73 -5.41 6.47 -0.60
CA LEU A 73 -6.25 7.43 0.10
C LEU A 73 -7.56 7.73 -0.63
N SER A 74 -7.57 7.56 -1.95
CA SER A 74 -8.76 7.82 -2.79
C SER A 74 -9.80 6.71 -2.69
N THR A 75 -9.35 5.43 -2.61
CA THR A 75 -10.25 4.26 -2.55
C THR A 75 -10.42 3.68 -1.15
N SER A 76 -9.63 4.15 -0.17
CA SER A 76 -9.59 3.57 1.17
C SER A 76 -9.20 2.09 1.19
N GLU A 77 -8.33 1.69 0.28
CA GLU A 77 -7.79 0.32 0.21
C GLU A 77 -6.36 0.26 0.75
N ALA A 78 -6.06 -0.80 1.48
CA ALA A 78 -4.72 -1.08 1.94
C ALA A 78 -4.25 -2.46 1.45
N VAL A 79 -3.03 -2.53 0.96
CA VAL A 79 -2.39 -3.78 0.55
C VAL A 79 -1.12 -3.98 1.35
N LEU A 80 -1.09 -5.06 2.14
CA LEU A 80 0.07 -5.46 2.91
C LEU A 80 0.75 -6.62 2.18
N CYS A 81 2.06 -6.50 1.94
CA CYS A 81 2.80 -7.62 1.38
C CYS A 81 4.17 -7.79 2.03
N GLN A 82 4.59 -9.05 2.17
CA GLN A 82 5.91 -9.41 2.65
C GLN A 82 6.62 -10.28 1.61
N ILE A 83 7.79 -9.86 1.18
CA ILE A 83 8.52 -10.43 0.06
C ILE A 83 9.89 -10.90 0.52
N CYS A 84 10.21 -12.16 0.31
CA CYS A 84 11.60 -12.61 0.35
C CYS A 84 12.26 -12.22 -0.98
N ASP A 85 13.20 -11.32 -0.94
CA ASP A 85 13.85 -10.78 -2.13
C ASP A 85 15.35 -11.13 -2.18
N SER A 86 15.98 -10.79 -3.28
CA SER A 86 17.43 -10.88 -3.46
C SER A 86 18.11 -9.55 -3.11
N GLN A 87 19.43 -9.55 -3.06
CA GLN A 87 20.23 -8.34 -2.85
C GLN A 87 20.09 -7.27 -3.96
N THR A 88 19.37 -7.57 -5.03
CA THR A 88 19.04 -6.63 -6.13
C THR A 88 17.65 -6.04 -6.02
N TYR A 89 16.83 -6.51 -5.07
CA TYR A 89 15.48 -6.02 -4.77
C TYR A 89 14.53 -5.90 -5.97
N VAL A 90 14.69 -6.80 -6.96
CA VAL A 90 13.92 -6.76 -8.21
C VAL A 90 12.42 -6.89 -7.98
N ARG A 91 12.02 -7.80 -7.08
CA ARG A 91 10.60 -8.02 -6.76
C ARG A 91 9.99 -6.80 -6.07
N THR A 92 10.73 -6.22 -5.13
CA THR A 92 10.33 -5.00 -4.40
C THR A 92 10.18 -3.82 -5.36
N CYS A 93 11.17 -3.57 -6.21
CA CYS A 93 11.09 -2.50 -7.22
C CYS A 93 9.94 -2.72 -8.20
N HIS A 94 9.68 -3.97 -8.60
CA HIS A 94 8.54 -4.28 -9.46
C HIS A 94 7.21 -3.94 -8.78
N LYS A 95 7.03 -4.32 -7.50
CA LYS A 95 5.84 -3.97 -6.74
C LYS A 95 5.65 -2.46 -6.63
N LEU A 96 6.69 -1.72 -6.29
CA LEU A 96 6.64 -0.26 -6.22
C LEU A 96 6.25 0.37 -7.56
N LYS A 97 6.75 -0.15 -8.69
CA LYS A 97 6.35 0.32 -10.04
C LYS A 97 4.88 0.02 -10.36
N VAL A 98 4.36 -1.12 -9.93
CA VAL A 98 2.96 -1.51 -10.16
C VAL A 98 2.01 -0.61 -9.38
N PHE A 99 2.30 -0.34 -8.11
CA PHE A 99 1.45 0.50 -7.26
C PHE A 99 1.68 2.00 -7.47
N ASN A 100 2.84 2.39 -8.01
CA ASN A 100 3.22 3.77 -8.31
C ASN A 100 2.90 4.77 -7.17
N PRO A 101 3.50 4.60 -5.97
CA PRO A 101 3.18 5.44 -4.82
C PRO A 101 3.65 6.88 -5.05
N SER A 102 2.86 7.85 -4.59
CA SER A 102 3.21 9.26 -4.53
C SER A 102 4.18 9.59 -3.39
N GLU A 103 4.12 8.78 -2.32
CA GLU A 103 4.96 8.95 -1.14
C GLU A 103 5.49 7.59 -0.64
N ILE A 104 6.79 7.55 -0.29
CA ILE A 104 7.44 6.36 0.29
C ILE A 104 7.97 6.70 1.68
N LEU A 105 7.43 6.01 2.69
CA LEU A 105 7.86 6.10 4.08
C LEU A 105 8.90 5.05 4.39
N TYR A 106 9.96 5.46 5.08
CA TYR A 106 11.00 4.54 5.52
C TYR A 106 11.48 4.87 6.94
N MET A 107 12.02 3.88 7.63
CA MET A 107 12.55 4.08 8.98
C MET A 107 13.77 5.00 8.95
N SER A 108 13.84 5.99 9.83
CA SER A 108 14.94 6.97 9.88
C SER A 108 16.34 6.32 9.96
N THR A 109 16.45 5.18 10.63
CA THR A 109 17.71 4.40 10.73
C THR A 109 18.09 3.68 9.44
N ALA A 110 17.19 3.60 8.46
CA ALA A 110 17.41 2.92 7.17
C ALA A 110 17.79 3.88 6.03
N ALA A 111 17.95 5.17 6.28
CA ALA A 111 18.17 6.21 5.27
C ALA A 111 19.29 5.92 4.26
N ASN A 112 20.36 5.24 4.71
CA ASN A 112 21.53 4.93 3.91
C ASN A 112 21.64 3.45 3.53
N THR A 113 20.53 2.70 3.54
CA THR A 113 20.56 1.29 3.15
C THR A 113 20.66 1.11 1.63
N LYS A 114 21.22 -0.03 1.23
CA LYS A 114 21.28 -0.43 -0.17
C LYS A 114 19.91 -0.51 -0.82
N LEU A 115 18.89 -0.97 -0.07
CA LEU A 115 17.51 -1.01 -0.51
C LEU A 115 17.03 0.36 -0.99
N LEU A 116 17.17 1.40 -0.16
CA LEU A 116 16.69 2.75 -0.51
C LEU A 116 17.49 3.38 -1.67
N SER A 117 18.79 3.08 -1.78
CA SER A 117 19.59 3.54 -2.93
C SER A 117 19.06 2.92 -4.23
N ILE A 118 18.80 1.61 -4.25
CA ILE A 118 18.26 0.90 -5.40
C ILE A 118 16.84 1.39 -5.75
N ILE A 119 16.00 1.66 -4.76
CA ILE A 119 14.64 2.20 -4.97
C ILE A 119 14.72 3.57 -5.63
N ARG A 120 15.54 4.49 -5.13
CA ARG A 120 15.71 5.83 -5.70
C ARG A 120 16.15 5.78 -7.16
N GLU A 121 17.10 4.90 -7.47
CA GLU A 121 17.59 4.70 -8.83
C GLU A 121 16.53 4.09 -9.75
N ASN A 122 15.89 3.00 -9.33
CA ASN A 122 14.93 2.26 -10.16
C ASN A 122 13.60 2.97 -10.39
N LEU A 123 13.15 3.79 -9.45
CA LEU A 123 11.92 4.57 -9.58
C LEU A 123 12.18 5.97 -10.14
N GLU A 124 13.45 6.32 -10.40
CA GLU A 124 13.81 7.67 -10.84
C GLU A 124 13.12 8.75 -9.96
N VAL A 125 13.19 8.58 -8.64
CA VAL A 125 12.43 9.36 -7.64
C VAL A 125 12.50 10.85 -7.91
N ASP A 126 13.69 11.35 -8.27
CA ASP A 126 13.91 12.77 -8.56
C ASP A 126 13.19 13.27 -9.83
N ARG A 127 12.81 12.35 -10.75
CA ARG A 127 12.10 12.70 -12.00
C ARG A 127 10.58 12.57 -11.87
N HIS A 128 10.11 11.71 -10.98
CA HIS A 128 8.70 11.41 -10.80
C HIS A 128 8.08 12.10 -9.58
N ASP A 129 8.81 13.01 -8.93
CA ASP A 129 8.39 13.76 -7.75
C ASP A 129 7.85 12.88 -6.61
N ILE A 130 8.37 11.64 -6.48
CA ILE A 130 7.99 10.74 -5.41
C ILE A 130 8.56 11.25 -4.09
N ALA A 131 7.70 11.59 -3.14
CA ALA A 131 8.12 12.04 -1.83
C ALA A 131 8.75 10.88 -1.03
N MET A 132 9.95 11.09 -0.50
CA MET A 132 10.63 10.11 0.37
C MET A 132 10.72 10.68 1.78
N GLN A 133 9.93 10.13 2.71
CA GLN A 133 9.85 10.63 4.09
C GLN A 133 10.40 9.62 5.09
N SER A 134 11.25 10.09 6.00
CA SER A 134 11.74 9.28 7.12
C SER A 134 10.77 9.36 8.31
N ILE A 135 10.41 8.20 8.84
CA ILE A 135 9.55 8.06 10.03
C ILE A 135 10.36 7.49 11.18
N ASP A 136 10.16 8.02 12.40
CA ASP A 136 10.82 7.56 13.60
C ASP A 136 10.49 6.08 13.88
N ARG A 137 11.50 5.33 14.37
CA ARG A 137 11.38 3.89 14.65
C ARG A 137 10.22 3.53 15.57
N ARG A 138 9.82 4.39 16.50
CA ARG A 138 8.73 4.13 17.46
C ARG A 138 7.37 3.87 16.80
N TYR A 139 7.19 4.34 15.57
CA TYR A 139 5.94 4.15 14.84
C TYR A 139 5.86 2.86 14.03
N TRP A 140 6.96 2.08 13.99
CA TRP A 140 7.05 0.79 13.31
C TRP A 140 6.75 -0.34 14.29
N SER A 141 5.53 -0.39 14.82
CA SER A 141 5.11 -1.33 15.86
C SER A 141 4.13 -2.37 15.30
N GLU A 142 4.43 -3.65 15.47
CA GLU A 142 3.50 -4.74 15.11
C GLU A 142 2.18 -4.61 15.87
N THR A 143 2.23 -4.30 17.17
CA THR A 143 1.03 -4.13 18.00
C THR A 143 0.12 -3.05 17.44
N SER A 144 0.67 -1.86 17.14
CA SER A 144 -0.10 -0.77 16.55
C SER A 144 -0.64 -1.11 15.17
N GLY A 145 0.11 -1.87 14.37
CA GLY A 145 -0.36 -2.35 13.08
C GLY A 145 -1.57 -3.27 13.21
N HIS A 146 -1.57 -4.20 14.16
CA HIS A 146 -2.72 -5.05 14.45
C HIS A 146 -3.91 -4.25 15.00
N GLU A 147 -3.68 -3.26 15.86
CA GLU A 147 -4.73 -2.37 16.37
C GLU A 147 -5.40 -1.60 15.23
N TYR A 148 -4.63 -1.05 14.29
CA TYR A 148 -5.19 -0.37 13.12
C TYR A 148 -6.02 -1.30 12.23
N VAL A 149 -5.56 -2.54 12.02
CA VAL A 149 -6.35 -3.52 11.28
C VAL A 149 -7.67 -3.80 11.99
N GLN A 150 -7.69 -3.96 13.32
CA GLN A 150 -8.91 -4.18 14.07
C GLN A 150 -9.89 -3.00 14.02
N GLN A 151 -9.37 -1.77 13.89
CA GLN A 151 -10.20 -0.57 13.84
C GLN A 151 -10.73 -0.27 12.43
N LEU A 152 -9.98 -0.64 11.39
CA LEU A 152 -10.23 -0.22 10.01
C LEU A 152 -10.85 -1.32 9.14
N ALA A 153 -10.61 -2.59 9.47
CA ALA A 153 -11.13 -3.71 8.69
C ALA A 153 -12.62 -3.95 8.96
N PHE A 154 -13.31 -4.47 7.96
CA PHE A 154 -14.70 -4.90 8.13
C PHE A 154 -14.78 -6.02 9.18
N PRO A 155 -15.78 -6.00 10.07
CA PRO A 155 -15.91 -7.01 11.13
C PRO A 155 -15.93 -8.45 10.61
N ASP A 156 -16.57 -8.69 9.47
CA ASP A 156 -16.70 -10.01 8.85
C ASP A 156 -15.37 -10.57 8.33
N ASP A 157 -14.42 -9.70 7.99
CA ASP A 157 -13.12 -10.08 7.43
C ASP A 157 -12.02 -10.21 8.49
N LEU A 158 -12.23 -9.71 9.70
CA LEU A 158 -11.21 -9.61 10.75
C LEU A 158 -10.48 -10.91 11.06
N GLU A 159 -11.20 -12.04 11.15
CA GLU A 159 -10.58 -13.33 11.48
C GLU A 159 -9.74 -13.86 10.32
N SER A 160 -10.21 -13.71 9.07
CA SER A 160 -9.45 -14.11 7.89
C SER A 160 -8.20 -13.26 7.69
N LEU A 161 -8.30 -11.95 7.98
CA LEU A 161 -7.17 -11.02 7.93
C LEU A 161 -6.12 -11.34 9.00
N LYS A 162 -6.52 -11.60 10.24
CA LYS A 162 -5.59 -12.01 11.30
C LYS A 162 -4.80 -13.26 10.91
N VAL A 163 -5.46 -14.26 10.32
CA VAL A 163 -4.80 -15.48 9.84
C VAL A 163 -3.83 -15.15 8.69
N SER A 164 -4.24 -14.34 7.73
CA SER A 164 -3.43 -13.95 6.57
C SER A 164 -2.20 -13.11 6.95
N MET A 165 -2.32 -12.28 7.99
CA MET A 165 -1.22 -11.47 8.50
C MET A 165 -0.25 -12.26 9.40
N GLY A 166 -0.62 -13.43 9.83
CA GLY A 166 0.24 -14.30 10.62
C GLY A 166 1.58 -14.55 9.91
N GLY A 167 2.70 -14.19 10.57
CA GLY A 167 4.04 -14.27 9.99
C GLY A 167 4.47 -13.11 9.09
N ASN A 168 3.62 -12.12 8.84
CA ASN A 168 3.91 -10.94 8.01
C ASN A 168 4.38 -9.73 8.85
N TYR A 169 5.22 -9.97 9.83
CA TYR A 169 5.71 -8.96 10.80
C TYR A 169 6.12 -7.64 10.16
N PHE A 170 6.97 -7.68 9.13
CA PHE A 170 7.48 -6.45 8.51
C PHE A 170 6.39 -5.67 7.78
N ALA A 171 5.43 -6.35 7.13
CA ALA A 171 4.31 -5.69 6.47
C ALA A 171 3.36 -5.03 7.48
N VAL A 172 3.11 -5.69 8.61
CA VAL A 172 2.28 -5.15 9.70
C VAL A 172 2.93 -3.92 10.34
N CYS A 173 4.25 -3.95 10.58
CA CYS A 173 5.00 -2.78 11.05
C CYS A 173 4.96 -1.62 10.04
N CYS A 174 5.02 -1.90 8.74
CA CYS A 174 4.86 -0.88 7.70
C CYS A 174 3.47 -0.25 7.75
N PHE A 175 2.43 -1.03 7.94
CA PHE A 175 1.06 -0.52 8.05
C PHE A 175 0.90 0.42 9.26
N ALA A 176 1.51 0.09 10.40
CA ALA A 176 1.56 0.99 11.56
C ALA A 176 2.19 2.35 11.20
N ALA A 177 3.30 2.33 10.44
CA ALA A 177 4.00 3.56 10.07
C ALA A 177 3.18 4.44 9.11
N VAL A 178 2.35 3.88 8.24
CA VAL A 178 1.42 4.64 7.38
C VAL A 178 0.34 5.33 8.21
N GLY A 179 -0.09 4.76 9.31
CA GLY A 179 -1.08 5.37 10.20
C GLY A 179 -0.65 6.73 10.78
N VAL A 180 0.65 7.02 10.86
CA VAL A 180 1.16 8.30 11.40
C VAL A 180 0.83 9.50 10.52
N PRO A 181 1.15 9.51 9.21
CA PRO A 181 0.73 10.58 8.30
C PRO A 181 -0.79 10.73 8.21
N LEU A 182 -1.53 9.61 8.29
CA LEU A 182 -2.99 9.62 8.22
C LEU A 182 -3.64 10.29 9.44
N ALA A 183 -3.07 10.12 10.63
CA ALA A 183 -3.57 10.74 11.86
C ALA A 183 -3.31 12.26 11.92
N GLY A 184 -2.42 12.78 11.07
CA GLY A 184 -2.06 14.21 11.00
C GLY A 184 -2.71 14.98 9.84
N ARG A 185 -3.44 14.28 8.98
CA ARG A 185 -4.20 14.87 7.86
C ARG A 185 -5.69 14.90 8.22
#